data_54e0a51ef22533abe53260806b736af3
#
_entry.id   54e0a51ef22533abe53260806b736af3
#
_cell.length_a   1.000
_cell.length_b   1.000
_cell.length_c   1.000
_cell.angle_alpha   90.00
_cell.angle_beta   90.00
_cell.angle_gamma   90.00
#
_symmetry.space_group_name_H-M   'P 1'
#
loop_
_entity.id
_entity.type
_entity.pdbx_description
1 polymer ?
#
loop_
_entity_poly.entity_id
_entity_poly.type
_entity_poly.pdbx_seq_one_letter_code
_entity_poly.pdbx_strand_id
1 'polypeptide(L)'
;SSLQARVPYFTTIAGARGVSPGNILPGAGSSDLIFRAFRHWLTPDSRVLILDPTYGEYAHVLEKVIGCTVDRLPLDRAAGYGVNLAKLAAALALDYDLVALVNPNSPTGRHVPRAQLEAVLRSAPWSTRLWIDETYVDYAGAGESLEQFAAASENVIVAKSMSKVYALSGARVAYLCAGAHQLEAL
;
A
#
# COMPACT_ATOMS: atom_id res chain seq x y z
N SER A 1 21.37 -4.96 17.96
CA SER A 1 20.02 -5.49 17.98
C SER A 1 19.05 -4.33 17.93
N SER A 2 18.31 -4.22 16.84
CA SER A 2 17.36 -3.12 16.62
C SER A 2 16.28 -3.12 17.70
N LEU A 3 15.79 -1.94 18.04
CA LEU A 3 14.66 -1.75 18.98
C LEU A 3 13.46 -2.61 18.57
N GLN A 4 13.27 -2.82 17.27
CA GLN A 4 12.23 -3.63 16.64
C GLN A 4 12.21 -5.11 17.11
N ALA A 5 13.37 -5.72 17.33
CA ALA A 5 13.45 -7.11 17.79
C ALA A 5 13.02 -7.31 19.25
N ARG A 6 12.86 -6.23 20.01
CA ARG A 6 12.54 -6.26 21.45
C ARG A 6 11.08 -5.99 21.77
N VAL A 7 10.28 -5.60 20.80
CA VAL A 7 8.86 -5.30 21.00
C VAL A 7 8.01 -6.49 20.56
N PRO A 8 7.27 -7.16 21.47
CA PRO A 8 6.46 -8.33 21.13
C PRO A 8 5.52 -8.14 19.93
N TYR A 9 5.05 -6.91 19.74
CA TYR A 9 4.19 -6.53 18.64
C TYR A 9 4.79 -6.85 17.25
N PHE A 10 6.06 -6.47 17.00
CA PHE A 10 6.73 -6.72 15.71
C PHE A 10 6.91 -8.21 15.44
N THR A 11 7.38 -8.95 16.46
CA THR A 11 7.64 -10.39 16.33
C THR A 11 6.34 -11.16 16.12
N THR A 12 5.26 -10.76 16.79
CA THR A 12 3.95 -11.40 16.64
C THR A 12 3.37 -11.17 15.23
N ILE A 13 3.38 -9.94 14.74
CA ILE A 13 2.92 -9.65 13.37
C ILE A 13 3.80 -10.37 12.35
N ALA A 14 5.11 -10.23 12.45
CA ALA A 14 6.04 -10.83 11.52
C ALA A 14 5.87 -12.37 11.45
N GLY A 15 5.75 -13.03 12.60
CA GLY A 15 5.48 -14.47 12.67
C GLY A 15 4.14 -14.86 12.04
N ALA A 16 3.09 -14.10 12.32
CA ALA A 16 1.75 -14.35 11.75
C ALA A 16 1.71 -14.14 10.23
N ARG A 17 2.57 -13.27 9.68
CA ARG A 17 2.63 -12.94 8.25
C ARG A 17 3.73 -13.70 7.49
N GLY A 18 4.57 -14.43 8.18
CA GLY A 18 5.69 -15.18 7.57
C GLY A 18 6.78 -14.26 7.00
N VAL A 19 7.06 -13.15 7.68
CA VAL A 19 8.11 -12.19 7.33
C VAL A 19 9.04 -11.93 8.51
N SER A 20 10.17 -11.25 8.29
CA SER A 20 11.08 -10.87 9.36
C SER A 20 10.56 -9.65 10.14
N PRO A 21 10.88 -9.49 11.43
CA PRO A 21 10.53 -8.30 12.20
C PRO A 21 11.01 -6.98 11.58
N GLY A 22 12.16 -7.01 10.90
CA GLY A 22 12.70 -5.86 10.17
C GLY A 22 11.88 -5.43 8.95
N ASN A 23 10.94 -6.27 8.49
CA ASN A 23 10.02 -5.94 7.40
C ASN A 23 8.75 -5.22 7.90
N ILE A 24 8.61 -4.95 9.20
CA ILE A 24 7.43 -4.35 9.79
C ILE A 24 7.77 -2.99 10.40
N LEU A 25 7.01 -1.96 10.01
CA LEU A 25 7.08 -0.62 10.61
C LEU A 25 5.70 -0.24 11.16
N PRO A 26 5.53 -0.08 12.49
CA PRO A 26 4.25 0.30 13.07
C PRO A 26 3.95 1.78 12.91
N GLY A 27 2.66 2.13 13.00
CA GLY A 27 2.17 3.49 13.01
C GLY A 27 0.92 3.65 13.88
N ALA A 28 0.62 4.89 14.22
CA ALA A 28 -0.54 5.29 15.02
C ALA A 28 -1.81 5.40 14.15
N GLY A 29 -2.10 4.36 13.36
CA GLY A 29 -3.14 4.30 12.35
C GLY A 29 -2.60 4.50 10.93
N SER A 30 -3.39 4.13 9.93
CA SER A 30 -2.98 4.24 8.51
C SER A 30 -2.66 5.67 8.09
N SER A 31 -3.42 6.65 8.57
CA SER A 31 -3.16 8.07 8.29
C SER A 31 -1.76 8.51 8.71
N ASP A 32 -1.31 8.12 9.92
CA ASP A 32 0.06 8.41 10.38
C ASP A 32 1.10 7.88 9.39
N LEU A 33 0.94 6.64 8.95
CA LEU A 33 1.87 6.00 8.01
C LEU A 33 1.84 6.65 6.62
N ILE A 34 0.64 6.98 6.10
CA ILE A 34 0.47 7.67 4.82
C ILE A 34 1.18 9.02 4.86
N PHE A 35 0.87 9.86 5.87
CA PHE A 35 1.48 11.18 6.00
C PHE A 35 3.00 11.11 6.16
N ARG A 36 3.49 10.20 7.00
CA ARG A 36 4.92 10.05 7.26
C ARG A 36 5.67 9.58 6.03
N ALA A 37 5.21 8.52 5.38
CA ALA A 37 5.86 7.95 4.21
C ALA A 37 5.80 8.90 3.00
N PHE A 38 4.62 9.43 2.68
CA PHE A 38 4.46 10.25 1.49
C PHE A 38 5.20 11.59 1.60
N ARG A 39 5.18 12.24 2.76
CA ARG A 39 5.97 13.46 2.98
C ARG A 39 7.48 13.24 2.99
N HIS A 40 7.91 12.02 3.30
CA HIS A 40 9.32 11.67 3.21
C HIS A 40 9.76 11.39 1.77
N TRP A 41 8.91 10.76 0.96
CA TRP A 41 9.29 10.32 -0.38
C TRP A 41 8.94 11.30 -1.51
N LEU A 42 7.94 12.15 -1.31
CA LEU A 42 7.36 12.96 -2.38
C LEU A 42 7.55 14.45 -2.14
N THR A 43 7.61 15.18 -3.26
CA THR A 43 7.67 16.64 -3.33
C THR A 43 6.55 17.15 -4.25
N PRO A 44 6.31 18.47 -4.34
CA PRO A 44 5.37 19.02 -5.30
C PRO A 44 5.66 18.67 -6.77
N ASP A 45 6.93 18.35 -7.10
CA ASP A 45 7.33 17.95 -8.44
C ASP A 45 7.08 16.47 -8.73
N SER A 46 6.71 15.69 -7.72
CA SER A 46 6.44 14.25 -7.86
C SER A 46 5.16 13.99 -8.64
N ARG A 47 5.20 12.91 -9.43
CA ARG A 47 4.06 12.40 -10.19
C ARG A 47 3.56 11.09 -9.60
N VAL A 48 2.27 11.02 -9.30
CA VAL A 48 1.65 9.89 -8.61
C VAL A 48 0.43 9.38 -9.36
N LEU A 49 0.22 8.06 -9.34
CA LEU A 49 -0.99 7.42 -9.87
C LEU A 49 -1.85 6.88 -8.73
N ILE A 50 -3.15 7.12 -8.80
CA ILE A 50 -4.17 6.49 -7.94
C ILE A 50 -5.32 5.94 -8.77
N LEU A 51 -6.13 5.04 -8.18
CA LEU A 51 -7.40 4.61 -8.77
C LEU A 51 -8.47 5.72 -8.61
N ASP A 52 -9.50 5.72 -9.46
CA ASP A 52 -10.65 6.61 -9.32
C ASP A 52 -11.97 5.87 -9.65
N PRO A 53 -12.88 5.70 -8.68
CA PRO A 53 -12.78 6.15 -7.28
C PRO A 53 -11.86 5.27 -6.42
N THR A 54 -11.27 5.90 -5.38
CA THR A 54 -10.52 5.22 -4.33
C THR A 54 -10.65 5.94 -2.98
N TYR A 55 -9.95 5.47 -1.95
CA TYR A 55 -9.98 6.08 -0.62
C TYR A 55 -9.48 7.54 -0.66
N GLY A 56 -10.35 8.46 -0.23
CA GLY A 56 -10.17 9.90 -0.44
C GLY A 56 -8.96 10.53 0.25
N GLU A 57 -8.41 9.89 1.29
CA GLU A 57 -7.23 10.39 1.99
C GLU A 57 -6.00 10.44 1.09
N TYR A 58 -5.87 9.51 0.13
CA TYR A 58 -4.77 9.53 -0.84
C TYR A 58 -4.78 10.80 -1.68
N ALA A 59 -5.92 11.13 -2.29
CA ALA A 59 -6.05 12.36 -3.07
C ALA A 59 -5.81 13.60 -2.19
N HIS A 60 -6.33 13.61 -0.96
CA HIS A 60 -6.14 14.73 -0.04
C HIS A 60 -4.65 14.95 0.29
N VAL A 61 -3.94 13.92 0.70
CA VAL A 61 -2.51 14.05 1.08
C VAL A 61 -1.67 14.44 -0.12
N LEU A 62 -1.87 13.78 -1.26
CA LEU A 62 -1.08 14.00 -2.46
C LEU A 62 -1.31 15.39 -3.07
N GLU A 63 -2.59 15.79 -3.26
CA GLU A 63 -2.92 17.04 -3.96
C GLU A 63 -2.94 18.26 -3.06
N LYS A 64 -3.43 18.13 -1.81
CA LYS A 64 -3.67 19.28 -0.93
C LYS A 64 -2.58 19.50 0.10
N VAL A 65 -1.91 18.43 0.56
CA VAL A 65 -0.87 18.53 1.58
C VAL A 65 0.51 18.64 0.95
N ILE A 66 0.83 17.81 -0.04
CA ILE A 66 2.14 17.80 -0.70
C ILE A 66 2.12 18.66 -1.97
N GLY A 67 1.06 18.58 -2.77
CA GLY A 67 0.92 19.32 -4.02
C GLY A 67 1.43 18.57 -5.24
N CYS A 68 1.47 17.22 -5.20
CA CYS A 68 1.90 16.38 -6.30
C CYS A 68 1.02 16.51 -7.54
N THR A 69 1.57 16.18 -8.70
CA THR A 69 0.77 15.87 -9.89
C THR A 69 0.17 14.47 -9.73
N VAL A 70 -1.16 14.40 -9.69
CA VAL A 70 -1.89 13.13 -9.47
C VAL A 70 -2.67 12.74 -10.70
N ASP A 71 -2.23 11.65 -11.34
CA ASP A 71 -2.97 10.97 -12.40
C ASP A 71 -3.96 9.96 -11.80
N ARG A 72 -5.07 9.75 -12.48
CA ARG A 72 -6.13 8.84 -12.04
C ARG A 72 -6.37 7.76 -13.07
N LEU A 73 -6.35 6.50 -12.63
CA LEU A 73 -6.82 5.37 -13.42
C LEU A 73 -8.32 5.19 -13.17
N PRO A 74 -9.19 5.56 -14.12
CA PRO A 74 -10.63 5.50 -13.92
C PRO A 74 -11.11 4.05 -13.87
N LEU A 75 -11.95 3.74 -12.88
CA LEU A 75 -12.66 2.49 -12.76
C LEU A 75 -14.06 2.64 -13.37
N ASP A 76 -14.35 1.87 -14.41
CA ASP A 76 -15.60 1.95 -15.14
C ASP A 76 -16.77 1.39 -14.32
N ARG A 77 -17.78 2.25 -14.09
CA ARG A 77 -19.02 1.86 -13.43
C ARG A 77 -19.77 0.76 -14.21
N ALA A 78 -19.78 0.83 -15.55
CA ALA A 78 -20.44 -0.17 -16.38
C ALA A 78 -19.74 -1.54 -16.28
N ALA A 79 -18.43 -1.57 -16.02
CA ALA A 79 -17.66 -2.77 -15.70
C ALA A 79 -17.67 -3.12 -14.20
N GLY A 80 -18.60 -2.55 -13.42
CA GLY A 80 -18.73 -2.79 -11.98
C GLY A 80 -17.51 -2.34 -11.18
N TYR A 81 -16.78 -1.32 -11.61
CA TYR A 81 -15.58 -0.77 -10.98
C TYR A 81 -14.41 -1.76 -10.86
N GLY A 82 -14.37 -2.81 -11.68
CA GLY A 82 -13.23 -3.72 -11.75
C GLY A 82 -11.96 -3.01 -12.25
N VAL A 83 -10.81 -3.37 -11.69
CA VAL A 83 -9.52 -2.86 -12.17
C VAL A 83 -9.18 -3.56 -13.49
N ASN A 84 -9.04 -2.78 -14.56
CA ASN A 84 -8.54 -3.31 -15.83
C ASN A 84 -7.02 -3.48 -15.75
N LEU A 85 -6.57 -4.74 -15.65
CA LEU A 85 -5.15 -5.06 -15.44
C LEU A 85 -4.27 -4.66 -16.63
N ALA A 86 -4.78 -4.69 -17.86
CA ALA A 86 -4.02 -4.25 -19.03
C ALA A 86 -3.80 -2.72 -19.00
N LYS A 87 -4.82 -1.95 -18.61
CA LYS A 87 -4.69 -0.49 -18.41
C LYS A 87 -3.75 -0.17 -17.24
N LEU A 88 -3.83 -0.94 -16.15
CA LEU A 88 -2.93 -0.77 -15.02
C LEU A 88 -1.47 -1.06 -15.43
N ALA A 89 -1.22 -2.16 -16.13
CA ALA A 89 0.12 -2.49 -16.62
C ALA A 89 0.69 -1.40 -17.55
N ALA A 90 -0.14 -0.89 -18.47
CA ALA A 90 0.25 0.21 -19.36
C ALA A 90 0.56 1.49 -18.57
N ALA A 91 -0.22 1.80 -17.52
CA ALA A 91 0.04 2.93 -16.66
C ALA A 91 1.33 2.76 -15.84
N LEU A 92 1.59 1.57 -15.32
CA LEU A 92 2.82 1.25 -14.56
C LEU A 92 4.09 1.35 -15.41
N ALA A 93 3.99 1.29 -16.74
CA ALA A 93 5.13 1.51 -17.64
C ALA A 93 5.52 3.00 -17.79
N LEU A 94 4.70 3.91 -17.26
CA LEU A 94 5.02 5.34 -17.23
C LEU A 94 5.86 5.68 -15.99
N ASP A 95 6.60 6.78 -16.07
CA ASP A 95 7.41 7.25 -14.95
C ASP A 95 6.53 7.89 -13.87
N TYR A 96 6.32 7.15 -12.78
CA TYR A 96 5.72 7.64 -11.56
C TYR A 96 6.71 7.52 -10.40
N ASP A 97 6.70 8.50 -9.50
CA ASP A 97 7.43 8.40 -8.24
C ASP A 97 6.74 7.42 -7.28
N LEU A 98 5.41 7.38 -7.33
CA LEU A 98 4.59 6.49 -6.52
C LEU A 98 3.29 6.11 -7.25
N VAL A 99 2.88 4.86 -7.09
CA VAL A 99 1.55 4.38 -7.45
C VAL A 99 0.87 3.85 -6.19
N ALA A 100 -0.29 4.41 -5.83
CA ALA A 100 -1.04 3.98 -4.66
C ALA A 100 -2.31 3.24 -5.09
N LEU A 101 -2.38 1.96 -4.73
CA LEU A 101 -3.50 1.07 -5.00
C LEU A 101 -4.13 0.62 -3.68
N VAL A 102 -5.45 0.58 -3.62
CA VAL A 102 -6.22 0.03 -2.51
C VAL A 102 -6.81 -1.31 -2.96
N ASN A 103 -6.45 -2.41 -2.32
CA ASN A 103 -6.89 -3.75 -2.73
C ASN A 103 -7.23 -4.64 -1.51
N PRO A 104 -8.50 -4.97 -1.29
CA PRO A 104 -9.73 -4.56 -2.00
C PRO A 104 -9.96 -3.05 -2.00
N ASN A 105 -10.40 -2.50 -3.15
CA ASN A 105 -10.56 -1.06 -3.29
C ASN A 105 -11.74 -0.51 -2.46
N SER A 106 -11.51 0.60 -1.80
CA SER A 106 -12.56 1.36 -1.10
C SER A 106 -12.88 2.63 -1.91
N PRO A 107 -14.14 2.93 -2.26
CA PRO A 107 -15.37 2.36 -1.70
C PRO A 107 -15.98 1.21 -2.54
N THR A 108 -15.34 0.78 -3.62
CA THR A 108 -15.97 -0.13 -4.60
C THR A 108 -16.07 -1.59 -4.13
N GLY A 109 -15.27 -1.98 -3.15
CA GLY A 109 -15.16 -3.36 -2.67
C GLY A 109 -14.52 -4.34 -3.67
N ARG A 110 -14.03 -3.84 -4.81
CA ARG A 110 -13.42 -4.69 -5.84
C ARG A 110 -12.03 -5.15 -5.43
N HIS A 111 -11.82 -6.45 -5.58
CA HIS A 111 -10.57 -7.11 -5.26
C HIS A 111 -9.90 -7.63 -6.53
N VAL A 112 -8.61 -7.38 -6.66
CA VAL A 112 -7.75 -8.03 -7.66
C VAL A 112 -7.05 -9.19 -6.96
N PRO A 113 -7.21 -10.44 -7.43
CA PRO A 113 -6.54 -11.58 -6.82
C PRO A 113 -5.02 -11.41 -6.75
N ARG A 114 -4.43 -11.87 -5.66
CA ARG A 114 -3.00 -11.75 -5.36
C ARG A 114 -2.11 -12.09 -6.56
N ALA A 115 -2.30 -13.26 -7.16
CA ALA A 115 -1.42 -13.72 -8.24
C ALA A 115 -1.46 -12.79 -9.47
N GLN A 116 -2.65 -12.23 -9.78
CA GLN A 116 -2.81 -11.30 -10.89
C GLN A 116 -2.16 -9.95 -10.58
N LEU A 117 -2.34 -9.46 -9.35
CA LEU A 117 -1.76 -8.17 -8.94
C LEU A 117 -0.22 -8.28 -8.89
N GLU A 118 0.34 -9.32 -8.29
CA GLU A 118 1.79 -9.56 -8.30
C GLU A 118 2.37 -9.56 -9.73
N ALA A 119 1.72 -10.25 -10.66
CA ALA A 119 2.17 -10.32 -12.05
C ALA A 119 2.25 -8.93 -12.70
N VAL A 120 1.25 -8.07 -12.43
CA VAL A 120 1.23 -6.70 -12.95
C VAL A 120 2.27 -5.82 -12.24
N LEU A 121 2.39 -5.90 -10.91
CA LEU A 121 3.34 -5.09 -10.15
C LEU A 121 4.81 -5.38 -10.54
N ARG A 122 5.12 -6.62 -10.92
CA ARG A 122 6.47 -6.99 -11.41
C ARG A 122 6.88 -6.29 -12.70
N SER A 123 5.93 -5.74 -13.47
CA SER A 123 6.22 -4.99 -14.70
C SER A 123 6.58 -3.52 -14.46
N ALA A 124 6.36 -3.01 -13.25
CA ALA A 124 6.68 -1.63 -12.92
C ALA A 124 8.20 -1.40 -12.84
N PRO A 125 8.71 -0.23 -13.24
CA PRO A 125 10.10 0.15 -13.00
C PRO A 125 10.43 0.07 -11.50
N TRP A 126 11.63 -0.40 -11.17
CA TRP A 126 12.10 -0.47 -9.78
C TRP A 126 12.18 0.92 -9.09
N SER A 127 12.29 1.99 -9.88
CA SER A 127 12.29 3.39 -9.43
C SER A 127 10.92 3.86 -8.94
N THR A 128 9.82 3.22 -9.39
CA THR A 128 8.46 3.54 -8.97
C THR A 128 8.13 2.85 -7.66
N ARG A 129 7.78 3.59 -6.62
CA ARG A 129 7.25 2.99 -5.39
C ARG A 129 5.82 2.53 -5.58
N LEU A 130 5.52 1.32 -5.14
CA LEU A 130 4.22 0.68 -5.26
C LEU A 130 3.62 0.52 -3.84
N TRP A 131 2.72 1.43 -3.49
CA TRP A 131 2.00 1.40 -2.22
C TRP A 131 0.69 0.65 -2.39
N ILE A 132 0.54 -0.45 -1.66
CA ILE A 132 -0.66 -1.30 -1.70
C ILE A 132 -1.35 -1.23 -0.35
N ASP A 133 -2.52 -0.60 -0.31
CA ASP A 133 -3.34 -0.54 0.90
C ASP A 133 -4.22 -1.80 0.99
N GLU A 134 -3.89 -2.63 1.97
CA GLU A 134 -4.57 -3.89 2.24
C GLU A 134 -5.47 -3.83 3.48
N THR A 135 -6.05 -2.68 3.78
CA THR A 135 -6.95 -2.53 4.95
C THR A 135 -8.07 -3.58 4.98
N TYR A 136 -8.52 -4.05 3.83
CA TYR A 136 -9.65 -4.98 3.72
C TYR A 136 -9.29 -6.37 3.18
N VAL A 137 -8.01 -6.68 2.95
CA VAL A 137 -7.60 -7.92 2.26
C VAL A 137 -8.01 -9.20 3.01
N ASP A 138 -8.05 -9.15 4.33
CA ASP A 138 -8.44 -10.33 5.13
C ASP A 138 -9.91 -10.76 4.89
N TYR A 139 -10.77 -9.87 4.36
CA TYR A 139 -12.11 -10.24 3.90
C TYR A 139 -12.10 -10.97 2.54
N ALA A 140 -11.06 -10.80 1.74
CA ALA A 140 -10.92 -11.51 0.46
C ALA A 140 -10.46 -12.97 0.64
N GLY A 141 -9.82 -13.28 1.75
CA GLY A 141 -9.43 -14.63 2.12
C GLY A 141 -7.97 -14.77 2.54
N ALA A 142 -7.70 -15.90 3.19
CA ALA A 142 -6.35 -16.25 3.58
C ALA A 142 -5.45 -16.43 2.34
N GLY A 143 -4.26 -15.85 2.36
CA GLY A 143 -3.30 -15.96 1.26
C GLY A 143 -3.42 -14.87 0.18
N GLU A 144 -4.40 -13.95 0.26
CA GLU A 144 -4.54 -12.85 -0.69
C GLU A 144 -3.63 -11.64 -0.41
N SER A 145 -2.97 -11.60 0.75
CA SER A 145 -2.03 -10.54 1.11
C SER A 145 -0.73 -10.60 0.32
N LEU A 146 -0.24 -9.44 -0.07
CA LEU A 146 1.04 -9.22 -0.75
C LEU A 146 2.21 -9.02 0.23
N GLU A 147 2.02 -9.20 1.55
CA GLU A 147 3.05 -8.88 2.55
C GLU A 147 4.37 -9.62 2.31
N GLN A 148 4.32 -10.92 1.99
CA GLN A 148 5.54 -11.70 1.70
C GLN A 148 6.20 -11.23 0.39
N PHE A 149 5.41 -10.89 -0.61
CA PHE A 149 5.92 -10.31 -1.85
C PHE A 149 6.58 -8.94 -1.61
N ALA A 150 5.94 -8.07 -0.83
CA ALA A 150 6.48 -6.77 -0.47
C ALA A 150 7.79 -6.88 0.35
N ALA A 151 7.83 -7.79 1.31
CA ALA A 151 9.03 -8.03 2.12
C ALA A 151 10.26 -8.45 1.29
N ALA A 152 10.03 -9.11 0.16
CA ALA A 152 11.07 -9.56 -0.78
C ALA A 152 11.29 -8.60 -1.96
N SER A 153 10.54 -7.50 -2.04
CA SER A 153 10.59 -6.56 -3.17
C SER A 153 11.43 -5.33 -2.87
N GLU A 154 11.99 -4.73 -3.93
CA GLU A 154 12.78 -3.50 -3.84
C GLU A 154 11.90 -2.24 -3.72
N ASN A 155 10.66 -2.28 -4.19
CA ASN A 155 9.82 -1.10 -4.38
C ASN A 155 8.33 -1.29 -3.99
N VAL A 156 7.94 -2.45 -3.48
CA VAL A 156 6.56 -2.71 -3.05
C VAL A 156 6.44 -2.52 -1.54
N ILE A 157 5.44 -1.75 -1.13
CA ILE A 157 5.11 -1.47 0.27
C ILE A 157 3.64 -1.83 0.49
N VAL A 158 3.35 -2.70 1.44
CA VAL A 158 1.99 -3.00 1.89
C VAL A 158 1.65 -2.19 3.13
N ALA A 159 0.53 -1.48 3.10
CA ALA A 159 -0.02 -0.76 4.25
C ALA A 159 -1.22 -1.53 4.82
N LYS A 160 -1.21 -1.76 6.11
CA LYS A 160 -2.26 -2.48 6.85
C LYS A 160 -2.84 -1.61 7.96
N SER A 161 -4.15 -1.42 7.93
CA SER A 161 -4.90 -0.85 9.07
C SER A 161 -5.57 -1.96 9.86
N MET A 162 -5.42 -1.96 11.17
CA MET A 162 -6.11 -2.91 12.04
C MET A 162 -7.44 -2.38 12.58
N SER A 163 -7.85 -1.20 12.12
CA SER A 163 -9.06 -0.53 12.59
C SER A 163 -10.36 -1.18 12.10
N LYS A 164 -10.33 -1.88 10.97
CA LYS A 164 -11.52 -2.43 10.31
C LYS A 164 -11.71 -3.90 10.64
N VAL A 165 -10.94 -4.77 9.98
CA VAL A 165 -11.06 -6.23 10.11
C VAL A 165 -10.88 -6.70 11.56
N TYR A 166 -9.93 -6.09 12.28
CA TYR A 166 -9.61 -6.46 13.66
C TYR A 166 -10.33 -5.62 14.72
N ALA A 167 -11.23 -4.72 14.31
CA ALA A 167 -12.01 -3.83 15.20
C ALA A 167 -11.15 -3.01 16.20
N LEU A 168 -9.88 -2.76 15.89
CA LEU A 168 -8.94 -2.02 16.75
C LEU A 168 -8.91 -0.51 16.44
N SER A 169 -10.05 0.06 16.04
CA SER A 169 -10.11 1.48 15.66
C SER A 169 -9.71 2.43 16.79
N GLY A 170 -10.11 2.12 18.03
CA GLY A 170 -9.73 2.89 19.22
C GLY A 170 -8.25 2.77 19.60
N ALA A 171 -7.60 1.66 19.26
CA ALA A 171 -6.19 1.43 19.56
C ALA A 171 -5.23 2.15 18.58
N ARG A 172 -5.74 2.69 17.48
CA ARG A 172 -4.94 3.38 16.45
C ARG A 172 -3.73 2.55 15.97
N VAL A 173 -3.97 1.31 15.59
CA VAL A 173 -2.91 0.37 15.19
C VAL A 173 -2.91 0.20 13.67
N ALA A 174 -1.74 0.40 13.07
CA ALA A 174 -1.45 0.13 11.67
C ALA A 174 0.02 -0.24 11.50
N TYR A 175 0.39 -0.81 10.38
CA TYR A 175 1.79 -1.06 10.05
C TYR A 175 2.03 -1.07 8.55
N LEU A 176 3.30 -0.85 8.16
CA LEU A 176 3.80 -1.14 6.82
C LEU A 176 4.56 -2.46 6.84
N CYS A 177 4.44 -3.21 5.74
CA CYS A 177 5.27 -4.37 5.45
C CYS A 177 6.00 -4.15 4.12
N ALA A 178 7.32 -4.20 4.13
CA ALA A 178 8.17 -3.98 2.96
C ALA A 178 9.57 -4.56 3.18
N GLY A 179 10.42 -4.51 2.15
CA GLY A 179 11.86 -4.73 2.33
C GLY A 179 12.43 -3.77 3.38
N ALA A 180 13.28 -4.27 4.29
CA ALA A 180 13.78 -3.49 5.43
C ALA A 180 14.41 -2.15 5.01
N HIS A 181 15.16 -2.14 3.89
CA HIS A 181 15.79 -0.94 3.34
C HIS A 181 14.81 0.19 2.98
N GLN A 182 13.54 -0.15 2.66
CA GLN A 182 12.50 0.84 2.35
C GLN A 182 11.93 1.51 3.60
N LEU A 183 12.06 0.85 4.76
CA LEU A 183 11.48 1.29 6.03
C LEU A 183 12.48 2.03 6.94
N GLU A 184 13.79 1.86 6.69
CA GLU A 184 14.86 2.40 7.56
C GLU A 184 14.84 3.93 7.69
N ALA A 185 14.36 4.63 6.68
CA ALA A 185 14.32 6.10 6.67
C ALA A 185 12.98 6.67 7.18
N LEU A 186 12.00 5.82 7.44
CA LEU A 186 10.69 6.19 7.98
C LEU A 186 10.64 6.04 9.50
#